data_a4c4134c101b9a64fb1da2ad082aa434
#
_entry.id   a4c4134c101b9a64fb1da2ad082aa434
#
_cell.length_a   1.000
_cell.length_b   1.000
_cell.length_c   1.000
_cell.angle_alpha   90.00
_cell.angle_beta   90.00
_cell.angle_gamma   90.00
#
_symmetry.space_group_name_H-M   'P 1'
#
loop_
_entity.id
_entity.type
_entity.pdbx_description
1 polymer ?
#
loop_
_entity_poly.entity_id
_entity_poly.type
_entity_poly.pdbx_seq_one_letter_code
_entity_poly.pdbx_strand_id
1 'polypeptide(L)'
;MKRQKHRAKANKGRKTAAAPAGAPAAEAQASAKKPRNMFSRRDAMRTAALAVVGTAAAGGLGWYLVEEVQATIREDDFTQIGNGIPTVVQIHDPQCSHCAALQRETRKALSAFDDDELQYVVANTRTTKGSSLARSHGVSHVTLLLFDGEGNRQATLVGRNSSEYLEEVFRRHIGRRGS
;
A
#
# COMPACT_ATOMS: atom_id res chain seq x y z
N MET A 1 -50.66 -17.65 -21.62
CA MET A 1 -51.73 -16.63 -21.84
C MET A 1 -51.38 -15.33 -21.12
N LYS A 2 -51.57 -14.27 -21.88
CA LYS A 2 -51.60 -12.81 -21.64
C LYS A 2 -50.27 -12.07 -21.67
N ARG A 3 -50.06 -11.56 -22.84
CA ARG A 3 -49.44 -10.34 -23.39
C ARG A 3 -50.08 -9.06 -22.83
N GLN A 4 -49.25 -8.04 -22.63
CA GLN A 4 -49.54 -6.59 -22.90
C GLN A 4 -48.17 -5.87 -22.86
N LYS A 5 -47.61 -5.33 -23.87
CA LYS A 5 -47.80 -4.31 -24.93
C LYS A 5 -48.37 -2.98 -24.40
N HIS A 6 -47.62 -1.95 -24.64
CA HIS A 6 -47.85 -0.53 -24.99
C HIS A 6 -46.98 0.40 -24.13
N ARG A 7 -46.39 1.52 -24.59
CA ARG A 7 -46.58 2.31 -25.79
C ARG A 7 -45.49 3.39 -25.82
N ALA A 8 -44.93 3.60 -27.00
CA ALA A 8 -44.09 4.74 -27.34
C ALA A 8 -44.92 6.04 -27.40
N LYS A 9 -44.27 7.16 -27.08
CA LYS A 9 -44.74 8.47 -27.56
C LYS A 9 -43.57 9.38 -27.89
N ALA A 10 -43.35 9.52 -29.20
CA ALA A 10 -42.59 10.58 -29.84
C ALA A 10 -43.38 11.89 -29.77
N ASN A 11 -42.71 13.00 -29.58
CA ASN A 11 -43.25 14.29 -29.98
C ASN A 11 -42.21 15.11 -30.75
N LYS A 12 -42.60 15.56 -31.89
CA LYS A 12 -41.93 16.24 -33.01
C LYS A 12 -42.57 17.63 -33.13
N GLY A 13 -41.80 18.66 -33.37
CA GLY A 13 -42.30 19.98 -33.72
C GLY A 13 -41.22 21.06 -33.47
N ARG A 14 -40.43 21.46 -34.38
CA ARG A 14 -40.57 22.22 -35.63
C ARG A 14 -40.88 23.72 -35.43
N LYS A 15 -40.00 24.56 -35.88
CA LYS A 15 -40.02 25.73 -36.77
C LYS A 15 -39.16 26.87 -36.26
N THR A 16 -38.08 27.19 -36.93
CA THR A 16 -37.79 28.12 -38.06
C THR A 16 -38.14 29.60 -37.77
N ALA A 17 -37.15 30.44 -37.96
CA ALA A 17 -37.04 31.64 -38.79
C ALA A 17 -36.34 32.79 -38.07
N ALA A 18 -35.29 33.21 -38.68
CA ALA A 18 -34.95 34.41 -39.42
C ALA A 18 -34.26 35.54 -38.62
N ALA A 19 -33.09 35.90 -39.14
CA ALA A 19 -32.37 37.15 -38.87
C ALA A 19 -33.09 38.31 -39.57
N PRO A 20 -32.81 39.60 -39.17
CA PRO A 20 -31.90 40.34 -40.01
C PRO A 20 -30.87 41.25 -39.33
N ALA A 21 -29.96 41.70 -40.15
CA ALA A 21 -28.81 42.57 -40.01
C ALA A 21 -29.05 43.96 -39.42
N GLY A 22 -27.99 44.49 -38.85
CA GLY A 22 -27.88 45.94 -38.49
C GLY A 22 -26.68 46.23 -37.65
N ALA A 23 -25.54 46.56 -38.25
CA ALA A 23 -24.48 47.35 -37.59
C ALA A 23 -24.86 48.83 -37.57
N PRO A 24 -24.35 49.71 -36.69
CA PRO A 24 -22.98 50.17 -36.84
C PRO A 24 -22.20 50.40 -35.54
N ALA A 25 -20.92 50.63 -35.76
CA ALA A 25 -19.83 50.98 -34.85
C ALA A 25 -20.14 52.01 -33.77
N ALA A 26 -19.59 51.72 -32.54
CA ALA A 26 -19.19 52.75 -31.63
C ALA A 26 -17.93 52.25 -30.88
N GLU A 27 -16.83 52.89 -31.18
CA GLU A 27 -15.56 52.80 -30.44
C GLU A 27 -15.79 53.17 -28.99
N ALA A 28 -15.50 52.26 -28.09
CA ALA A 28 -15.27 52.57 -26.68
C ALA A 28 -13.90 52.04 -26.29
N GLN A 29 -12.93 52.94 -26.28
CA GLN A 29 -11.60 52.73 -25.69
C GLN A 29 -11.75 52.42 -24.21
N ALA A 30 -11.69 51.15 -23.84
CA ALA A 30 -11.55 50.74 -22.46
C ALA A 30 -10.06 50.63 -22.12
N SER A 31 -9.60 51.66 -21.45
CA SER A 31 -8.31 51.76 -20.79
C SER A 31 -7.96 50.48 -20.04
N ALA A 32 -6.95 49.77 -20.51
CA ALA A 32 -6.38 48.59 -19.85
C ALA A 32 -5.73 49.02 -18.53
N LYS A 33 -6.45 48.90 -17.45
CA LYS A 33 -5.96 49.04 -16.08
C LYS A 33 -5.02 47.90 -15.77
N LYS A 34 -3.71 48.13 -15.89
CA LYS A 34 -2.62 47.21 -15.52
C LYS A 34 -2.87 46.67 -14.11
N PRO A 35 -2.95 45.35 -13.92
CA PRO A 35 -3.11 44.78 -12.57
C PRO A 35 -1.86 45.16 -11.75
N ARG A 36 -2.07 45.90 -10.69
CA ARG A 36 -1.03 46.18 -9.69
C ARG A 36 -0.72 44.84 -9.01
N ASN A 37 0.48 44.31 -9.27
CA ASN A 37 1.05 43.22 -8.52
C ASN A 37 1.18 43.59 -7.05
N MET A 38 0.16 43.25 -6.26
CA MET A 38 0.10 43.48 -4.83
C MET A 38 0.52 42.17 -4.10
N PHE A 39 1.49 41.44 -4.68
CA PHE A 39 2.16 40.37 -3.96
C PHE A 39 3.35 40.98 -3.21
N SER A 40 3.17 41.19 -1.92
CA SER A 40 4.24 41.58 -1.02
C SER A 40 5.29 40.46 -0.99
N ARG A 41 6.58 40.83 -0.90
CA ARG A 41 7.68 39.87 -0.73
C ARG A 41 7.44 38.92 0.47
N ARG A 42 6.69 39.37 1.49
CA ARG A 42 6.28 38.56 2.63
C ARG A 42 5.25 37.49 2.27
N ASP A 43 4.33 37.77 1.35
CA ASP A 43 3.33 36.78 0.91
C ASP A 43 3.97 35.72 0.00
N ALA A 44 4.94 36.14 -0.84
CA ALA A 44 5.73 35.20 -1.64
C ALA A 44 6.56 34.24 -0.78
N MET A 45 7.14 34.73 0.33
CA MET A 45 7.87 33.85 1.26
C MET A 45 6.94 32.91 2.03
N ARG A 46 5.74 33.36 2.41
CA ARG A 46 4.74 32.52 3.08
C ARG A 46 4.20 31.40 2.17
N THR A 47 3.90 31.72 0.92
CA THR A 47 3.45 30.72 -0.06
C THR A 47 4.56 29.73 -0.43
N ALA A 48 5.83 30.19 -0.52
CA ALA A 48 6.96 29.30 -0.73
C ALA A 48 7.19 28.36 0.47
N ALA A 49 7.07 28.87 1.71
CA ALA A 49 7.22 28.04 2.90
C ALA A 49 6.11 26.96 3.02
N LEU A 50 4.87 27.32 2.69
CA LEU A 50 3.75 26.36 2.68
C LEU A 50 3.90 25.31 1.56
N ALA A 51 4.45 25.68 0.40
CA ALA A 51 4.71 24.75 -0.68
C ALA A 51 5.80 23.72 -0.30
N VAL A 52 6.88 24.16 0.36
CA VAL A 52 7.97 23.27 0.82
C VAL A 52 7.48 22.29 1.89
N VAL A 53 6.70 22.76 2.86
CA VAL A 53 6.11 21.89 3.90
C VAL A 53 5.11 20.91 3.28
N GLY A 54 4.29 21.35 2.33
CA GLY A 54 3.32 20.48 1.63
C GLY A 54 3.99 19.39 0.81
N THR A 55 5.09 19.68 0.11
CA THR A 55 5.83 18.67 -0.67
C THR A 55 6.60 17.70 0.21
N ALA A 56 7.17 18.15 1.33
CA ALA A 56 7.84 17.26 2.28
C ALA A 56 6.86 16.32 2.97
N ALA A 57 5.68 16.81 3.36
CA ALA A 57 4.63 15.97 3.95
C ALA A 57 4.04 14.98 2.95
N ALA A 58 3.79 15.40 1.70
CA ALA A 58 3.29 14.52 0.64
C ALA A 58 4.34 13.49 0.20
N GLY A 59 5.63 13.88 0.15
CA GLY A 59 6.73 12.96 -0.16
C GLY A 59 6.94 11.92 0.93
N GLY A 60 6.92 12.32 2.21
CA GLY A 60 7.05 11.42 3.34
C GLY A 60 5.88 10.44 3.46
N LEU A 61 4.65 10.92 3.28
CA LEU A 61 3.47 10.07 3.29
C LEU A 61 3.43 9.12 2.08
N GLY A 62 3.81 9.62 0.90
CA GLY A 62 3.92 8.80 -0.32
C GLY A 62 4.95 7.69 -0.18
N TRP A 63 6.13 8.00 0.36
CA TRP A 63 7.17 7.02 0.64
C TRP A 63 6.68 5.95 1.63
N TYR A 64 6.06 6.37 2.74
CA TYR A 64 5.50 5.47 3.75
C TYR A 64 4.42 4.53 3.16
N LEU A 65 3.52 5.06 2.33
CA LEU A 65 2.49 4.25 1.67
C LEU A 65 3.07 3.27 0.64
N VAL A 66 4.13 3.65 -0.09
CA VAL A 66 4.80 2.75 -1.04
C VAL A 66 5.49 1.60 -0.31
N GLU A 67 6.15 1.87 0.80
CA GLU A 67 6.82 0.86 1.62
C GLU A 67 5.82 -0.13 2.23
N GLU A 68 4.68 0.36 2.74
CA GLU A 68 3.58 -0.48 3.26
C GLU A 68 2.95 -1.35 2.15
N VAL A 69 2.74 -0.80 0.95
CA VAL A 69 2.20 -1.56 -0.20
C VAL A 69 3.18 -2.61 -0.70
N GLN A 70 4.48 -2.29 -0.76
CA GLN A 70 5.50 -3.27 -1.17
C GLN A 70 5.64 -4.40 -0.14
N ALA A 71 5.55 -4.11 1.15
CA ALA A 71 5.52 -5.12 2.20
C ALA A 71 4.30 -6.07 2.05
N THR A 72 3.14 -5.53 1.63
CA THR A 72 1.92 -6.32 1.39
C THR A 72 2.00 -7.19 0.13
N ILE A 73 2.73 -6.76 -0.91
CA ILE A 73 2.90 -7.55 -2.17
C ILE A 73 3.80 -8.77 -1.94
N ARG A 74 4.73 -8.72 -1.00
CA ARG A 74 5.57 -9.86 -0.61
C ARG A 74 4.84 -10.86 0.29
N GLU A 75 3.68 -10.51 0.82
CA GLU A 75 2.81 -11.40 1.56
C GLU A 75 2.23 -12.46 0.61
N ASP A 76 2.28 -13.74 1.00
CA ASP A 76 1.88 -14.92 0.21
C ASP A 76 2.81 -15.31 -0.98
N ASP A 77 3.99 -14.73 -1.11
CA ASP A 77 5.00 -15.21 -2.04
C ASP A 77 5.89 -16.29 -1.40
N PHE A 78 5.41 -17.52 -1.41
CA PHE A 78 6.14 -18.67 -0.84
C PHE A 78 7.26 -19.19 -1.75
N THR A 79 7.48 -18.62 -2.92
CA THR A 79 8.63 -18.96 -3.79
C THR A 79 9.96 -18.52 -3.18
N GLN A 80 9.91 -17.66 -2.18
CA GLN A 80 11.08 -17.24 -1.41
C GLN A 80 11.60 -18.34 -0.48
N ILE A 81 10.77 -19.33 -0.11
CA ILE A 81 11.19 -20.44 0.75
C ILE A 81 12.06 -21.39 -0.06
N GLY A 82 13.34 -21.52 0.31
CA GLY A 82 14.28 -22.40 -0.38
C GLY A 82 14.98 -21.76 -1.59
N ASN A 83 15.02 -20.43 -1.70
CA ASN A 83 15.70 -19.69 -2.75
C ASN A 83 17.20 -19.42 -2.46
N GLY A 84 17.75 -20.04 -1.43
CA GLY A 84 19.13 -19.86 -0.97
C GLY A 84 19.27 -18.88 0.21
N ILE A 85 18.21 -18.16 0.59
CA ILE A 85 18.21 -17.22 1.71
C ILE A 85 17.30 -17.74 2.82
N PRO A 86 17.74 -17.75 4.10
CA PRO A 86 16.90 -18.10 5.23
C PRO A 86 15.62 -17.25 5.26
N THR A 87 14.50 -17.87 5.58
CA THR A 87 13.20 -17.20 5.50
C THR A 87 12.41 -17.40 6.80
N VAL A 88 11.90 -16.31 7.35
CA VAL A 88 10.92 -16.31 8.44
C VAL A 88 9.52 -16.24 7.86
N VAL A 89 8.68 -17.22 8.13
CA VAL A 89 7.29 -17.25 7.68
C VAL A 89 6.35 -17.07 8.86
N GLN A 90 5.57 -16.01 8.86
CA GLN A 90 4.54 -15.80 9.87
C GLN A 90 3.21 -16.38 9.41
N ILE A 91 2.64 -17.28 10.19
CA ILE A 91 1.26 -17.75 10.02
C ILE A 91 0.33 -16.72 10.66
N HIS A 92 -0.41 -16.01 9.82
CA HIS A 92 -1.16 -14.79 10.18
C HIS A 92 -2.65 -14.91 9.88
N ASP A 93 -3.50 -14.56 10.84
CA ASP A 93 -4.91 -14.27 10.60
C ASP A 93 -5.14 -12.74 10.73
N PRO A 94 -5.60 -12.05 9.68
CA PRO A 94 -5.83 -10.59 9.72
C PRO A 94 -6.82 -10.12 10.79
N GLN A 95 -7.69 -11.00 11.26
CA GLN A 95 -8.66 -10.66 12.33
C GLN A 95 -8.14 -10.94 13.74
N CYS A 96 -6.92 -11.48 13.87
CA CYS A 96 -6.32 -11.81 15.14
C CYS A 96 -5.41 -10.68 15.64
N SER A 97 -5.78 -10.02 16.73
CA SER A 97 -4.95 -8.96 17.34
C SER A 97 -3.56 -9.44 17.83
N HIS A 98 -3.45 -10.69 18.25
CA HIS A 98 -2.18 -11.30 18.63
C HIS A 98 -1.27 -11.54 17.43
N CYS A 99 -1.83 -11.88 16.26
CA CYS A 99 -1.07 -11.98 15.01
C CYS A 99 -0.51 -10.62 14.60
N ALA A 100 -1.33 -9.56 14.66
CA ALA A 100 -0.88 -8.22 14.36
C ALA A 100 0.19 -7.71 15.35
N ALA A 101 0.08 -8.08 16.64
CA ALA A 101 1.11 -7.77 17.63
C ALA A 101 2.43 -8.50 17.32
N LEU A 102 2.38 -9.81 17.04
CA LEU A 102 3.56 -10.59 16.66
C LEU A 102 4.20 -10.01 15.36
N GLN A 103 3.40 -9.62 14.39
CA GLN A 103 3.90 -9.03 13.14
C GLN A 103 4.70 -7.74 13.39
N ARG A 104 4.21 -6.85 14.26
CA ARG A 104 4.95 -5.63 14.62
C ARG A 104 6.29 -5.94 15.28
N GLU A 105 6.32 -6.87 16.23
CA GLU A 105 7.55 -7.27 16.90
C GLU A 105 8.53 -7.95 15.93
N THR A 106 8.01 -8.80 15.03
CA THR A 106 8.82 -9.46 13.99
C THR A 106 9.45 -8.45 13.05
N ARG A 107 8.66 -7.48 12.52
CA ARG A 107 9.19 -6.42 11.65
C ARG A 107 10.22 -5.55 12.34
N LYS A 108 10.02 -5.25 13.64
CA LYS A 108 11.01 -4.53 14.45
C LYS A 108 12.31 -5.32 14.61
N ALA A 109 12.24 -6.61 14.87
CA ALA A 109 13.42 -7.48 14.95
C ALA A 109 14.15 -7.58 13.59
N LEU A 110 13.39 -7.66 12.49
CA LEU A 110 13.94 -7.77 11.13
C LEU A 110 14.67 -6.52 10.66
N SER A 111 14.41 -5.34 11.25
CA SER A 111 15.13 -4.10 10.89
C SER A 111 16.64 -4.14 11.21
N ALA A 112 17.11 -5.16 11.92
CA ALA A 112 18.53 -5.41 12.21
C ALA A 112 19.23 -6.31 11.16
N PHE A 113 18.53 -6.70 10.08
CA PHE A 113 19.00 -7.61 9.04
C PHE A 113 18.70 -7.05 7.66
N ASP A 114 19.56 -7.36 6.70
CA ASP A 114 19.34 -7.03 5.30
C ASP A 114 18.49 -8.12 4.61
N ASP A 115 17.77 -7.76 3.52
CA ASP A 115 16.86 -8.67 2.79
C ASP A 115 17.59 -9.88 2.15
N ASP A 116 18.90 -9.78 1.94
CA ASP A 116 19.77 -10.86 1.43
C ASP A 116 20.32 -11.77 2.55
N GLU A 117 20.20 -11.35 3.80
CA GLU A 117 20.56 -12.16 4.97
C GLU A 117 19.35 -12.96 5.50
N LEU A 118 18.19 -12.35 5.58
CA LEU A 118 16.98 -12.94 6.14
C LEU A 118 15.71 -12.38 5.50
N GLN A 119 14.93 -13.24 4.87
CA GLN A 119 13.67 -12.89 4.23
C GLN A 119 12.48 -13.07 5.18
N TYR A 120 11.41 -12.30 4.92
CA TYR A 120 10.18 -12.39 5.69
C TYR A 120 8.95 -12.51 4.78
N VAL A 121 8.14 -13.54 5.06
CA VAL A 121 6.91 -13.86 4.35
C VAL A 121 5.76 -13.99 5.32
N VAL A 122 4.59 -13.51 4.95
CA VAL A 122 3.36 -13.65 5.73
C VAL A 122 2.41 -14.62 5.04
N ALA A 123 2.09 -15.71 5.70
CA ALA A 123 1.13 -16.69 5.23
C ALA A 123 -0.25 -16.39 5.82
N ASN A 124 -1.11 -15.76 5.03
CA ASN A 124 -2.47 -15.41 5.44
C ASN A 124 -3.35 -16.68 5.47
N THR A 125 -3.82 -17.07 6.66
CA THR A 125 -4.63 -18.28 6.84
C THR A 125 -6.02 -18.22 6.18
N ARG A 126 -6.43 -17.03 5.70
CA ARG A 126 -7.68 -16.87 4.94
C ARG A 126 -7.52 -17.12 3.45
N THR A 127 -6.29 -17.19 2.95
CA THR A 127 -5.99 -17.62 1.59
C THR A 127 -5.84 -19.13 1.52
N THR A 128 -6.09 -19.70 0.33
CA THR A 128 -5.89 -21.15 0.11
C THR A 128 -4.42 -21.54 0.30
N LYS A 129 -3.49 -20.71 -0.19
CA LYS A 129 -2.05 -20.95 -0.07
C LYS A 129 -1.59 -20.90 1.39
N GLY A 130 -1.90 -19.83 2.12
CA GLY A 130 -1.49 -19.68 3.52
C GLY A 130 -2.11 -20.72 4.44
N SER A 131 -3.41 -21.06 4.27
CA SER A 131 -4.04 -22.13 5.04
C SER A 131 -3.46 -23.52 4.73
N SER A 132 -3.08 -23.78 3.47
CA SER A 132 -2.40 -25.02 3.09
C SER A 132 -1.03 -25.13 3.74
N LEU A 133 -0.24 -24.04 3.71
CA LEU A 133 1.07 -23.99 4.35
C LEU A 133 0.97 -24.25 5.86
N ALA A 134 0.04 -23.59 6.55
CA ALA A 134 -0.19 -23.81 7.97
C ALA A 134 -0.51 -25.28 8.29
N ARG A 135 -1.40 -25.90 7.51
CA ARG A 135 -1.77 -27.31 7.67
C ARG A 135 -0.61 -28.27 7.40
N SER A 136 0.17 -28.04 6.33
CA SER A 136 1.30 -28.90 5.98
C SER A 136 2.38 -28.94 7.06
N HIS A 137 2.51 -27.83 7.81
CA HIS A 137 3.43 -27.76 8.94
C HIS A 137 2.80 -28.06 10.30
N GLY A 138 1.49 -28.33 10.37
CA GLY A 138 0.78 -28.69 11.60
C GLY A 138 0.69 -27.54 12.60
N VAL A 139 0.62 -26.29 12.12
CA VAL A 139 0.62 -25.08 12.97
C VAL A 139 -0.63 -24.24 12.76
N SER A 140 -0.93 -23.41 13.76
CA SER A 140 -2.02 -22.43 13.72
C SER A 140 -1.47 -21.00 13.64
N HIS A 141 -2.38 -20.01 13.61
CA HIS A 141 -2.00 -18.59 13.65
C HIS A 141 -1.19 -18.24 14.91
N VAL A 142 -0.56 -17.05 14.93
CA VAL A 142 0.39 -16.58 15.97
C VAL A 142 1.64 -17.48 16.04
N THR A 143 2.14 -17.90 14.89
CA THR A 143 3.32 -18.77 14.77
C THR A 143 4.30 -18.21 13.76
N LEU A 144 5.61 -18.29 14.08
CA LEU A 144 6.70 -18.08 13.13
C LEU A 144 7.36 -19.43 12.83
N LEU A 145 7.56 -19.70 11.53
CA LEU A 145 8.33 -20.81 11.03
C LEU A 145 9.65 -20.27 10.49
N LEU A 146 10.77 -20.83 10.89
CA LEU A 146 12.10 -20.46 10.43
C LEU A 146 12.61 -21.53 9.48
N PHE A 147 12.87 -21.12 8.23
CA PHE A 147 13.40 -21.99 7.18
C PHE A 147 14.85 -21.62 6.86
N ASP A 148 15.68 -22.62 6.58
CA ASP A 148 16.99 -22.38 6.02
C ASP A 148 16.94 -21.99 4.54
N GLY A 149 18.08 -21.73 3.91
CA GLY A 149 18.16 -21.37 2.49
C GLY A 149 17.70 -22.49 1.55
N GLU A 150 17.66 -23.73 1.99
CA GLU A 150 17.22 -24.92 1.24
C GLU A 150 15.70 -25.17 1.41
N GLY A 151 15.02 -24.40 2.28
CA GLY A 151 13.57 -24.54 2.53
C GLY A 151 13.24 -25.60 3.59
N ASN A 152 14.22 -26.07 4.38
CA ASN A 152 13.95 -26.96 5.49
C ASN A 152 13.57 -26.16 6.74
N ARG A 153 12.51 -26.57 7.41
CA ARG A 153 12.09 -25.92 8.65
C ARG A 153 13.05 -26.25 9.80
N GLN A 154 13.74 -25.24 10.33
CA GLN A 154 14.71 -25.36 11.42
C GLN A 154 14.11 -25.08 12.80
N ALA A 155 13.10 -24.21 12.88
CA ALA A 155 12.47 -23.86 14.15
C ALA A 155 11.02 -23.42 13.98
N THR A 156 10.26 -23.49 15.07
CA THR A 156 8.89 -23.00 15.19
C THR A 156 8.76 -22.21 16.48
N LEU A 157 8.33 -20.95 16.39
CA LEU A 157 8.06 -20.09 17.53
C LEU A 157 6.56 -19.83 17.61
N VAL A 158 5.95 -20.17 18.72
CA VAL A 158 4.50 -20.03 18.93
C VAL A 158 4.23 -18.91 19.95
N GLY A 159 3.20 -18.12 19.68
CA GLY A 159 2.76 -17.08 20.57
C GLY A 159 3.43 -15.73 20.33
N ARG A 160 3.20 -14.79 21.26
CA ARG A 160 3.77 -13.46 21.21
C ARG A 160 5.20 -13.48 21.76
N ASN A 161 6.12 -12.97 20.96
CA ASN A 161 7.53 -12.82 21.32
C ASN A 161 7.92 -11.35 21.18
N SER A 162 8.82 -10.85 22.02
CA SER A 162 9.34 -9.49 21.89
C SER A 162 10.36 -9.40 20.76
N SER A 163 10.54 -8.19 20.21
CA SER A 163 11.51 -7.93 19.15
C SER A 163 12.94 -8.30 19.53
N GLU A 164 13.34 -8.03 20.77
CA GLU A 164 14.67 -8.33 21.28
C GLU A 164 14.95 -9.85 21.29
N TYR A 165 13.96 -10.63 21.74
CA TYR A 165 14.06 -12.09 21.72
C TYR A 165 14.09 -12.63 20.29
N LEU A 166 13.24 -12.11 19.43
CA LEU A 166 13.19 -12.52 18.02
C LEU A 166 14.50 -12.20 17.30
N GLU A 167 15.07 -11.02 17.51
CA GLU A 167 16.36 -10.63 16.93
C GLU A 167 17.47 -11.61 17.30
N GLU A 168 17.56 -12.01 18.60
CA GLU A 168 18.54 -13.00 19.04
C GLU A 168 18.32 -14.38 18.40
N VAL A 169 17.05 -14.80 18.27
CA VAL A 169 16.71 -16.06 17.59
C VAL A 169 17.08 -16.01 16.11
N PHE A 170 16.81 -14.90 15.44
CA PHE A 170 17.14 -14.72 14.03
C PHE A 170 18.64 -14.70 13.79
N ARG A 171 19.42 -14.00 14.61
CA ARG A 171 20.90 -14.04 14.54
C ARG A 171 21.44 -15.46 14.68
N ARG A 172 20.92 -16.24 15.61
CA ARG A 172 21.31 -17.66 15.77
C ARG A 172 20.87 -18.52 14.59
N HIS A 173 19.75 -18.19 13.98
CA HIS A 173 19.23 -18.92 12.82
C HIS A 173 20.12 -18.74 11.59
N ILE A 174 20.49 -17.50 11.24
CA ILE A 174 21.39 -17.22 10.12
C ILE A 174 22.83 -17.68 10.39
N GLY A 175 23.31 -17.62 11.63
CA GLY A 175 24.66 -18.04 12.02
C GLY A 175 24.90 -19.55 11.85
N ARG A 176 23.85 -20.39 11.78
CA ARG A 176 23.96 -21.83 11.48
C ARG A 176 24.30 -22.13 10.02
N ARG A 177 24.26 -21.14 9.12
CA ARG A 177 24.59 -21.27 7.71
C ARG A 177 26.07 -21.54 7.42
N GLY A 178 26.96 -21.31 8.41
CA GLY A 178 28.42 -21.41 8.28
C GLY A 178 29.06 -22.63 8.96
N SER A 179 28.24 -23.59 9.40
CA SER A 179 28.71 -24.83 10.05
C SER A 179 28.35 -26.04 9.22
#